data_0824ce61818504e3abef34b7cbfcef93
#
_entry.id   0824ce61818504e3abef34b7cbfcef93
#
_cell.length_a   1.000
_cell.length_b   1.000
_cell.length_c   1.000
_cell.angle_alpha   90.00
_cell.angle_beta   90.00
_cell.angle_gamma   90.00
#
_symmetry.space_group_name_H-M   'P 1'
#
loop_
_entity.id
_entity.type
_entity.pdbx_description
1 polymer ?
#
loop_
_entity_poly.entity_id
_entity_poly.type
_entity_poly.pdbx_seq_one_letter_code
_entity_poly.pdbx_strand_id
1 'polypeptide(L)'
;MKSIGFLFILLSLLTVLCGCGEIAYLSKLGWHQGAIAYQSIPVEEILKDDQVSSEIKAKIRFIQDVKRYGEETLGLKKTKSYSRFYETRGPILYVVTACEKDRLRLRTWEFPLVGEVTYKGFFSKEEALRERDDLSRQDHDTFVQAAAAYSTLGWLNDPIFSSMIQSNPGALANLILHEMTHATLYFRGKTDDNEQVATFIGNRGAIEFLTGRYGCHSREVTDAIHIQRDDLVFSRWIDQTCRRLSEFYASGISREEKLKGREVLFQSMKEDFSEIKAGLKTEVYKGFDRIELNNAVLLAYHRYVHRLEMYDLLYERLGNDLRQVVEFLKQVPATEQEPFSYIERWLAETRTGVFSSPQ
;
A
#
# COMPACT_ATOMS: atom_id res chain seq x y z
N MET A 1 -3.66 7.57 43.93
CA MET A 1 -2.19 7.36 43.98
C MET A 1 -1.70 6.06 43.32
N LYS A 2 -2.45 4.94 43.37
CA LYS A 2 -2.02 3.66 42.72
C LYS A 2 -1.98 3.70 41.18
N SER A 3 -2.87 4.49 40.55
CA SER A 3 -2.94 4.60 39.08
C SER A 3 -1.77 5.37 38.44
N ILE A 4 -1.21 6.35 39.14
CA ILE A 4 -0.08 7.17 38.66
C ILE A 4 1.21 6.34 38.67
N GLY A 5 1.42 5.51 39.72
CA GLY A 5 2.56 4.61 39.81
C GLY A 5 2.55 3.54 38.72
N PHE A 6 1.37 3.02 38.35
CA PHE A 6 1.23 2.04 37.27
C PHE A 6 1.53 2.67 35.90
N LEU A 7 1.11 3.91 35.67
CA LEU A 7 1.40 4.67 34.46
C LEU A 7 2.91 4.94 34.32
N PHE A 8 3.60 5.29 35.41
CA PHE A 8 5.06 5.49 35.41
C PHE A 8 5.83 4.19 35.19
N ILE A 9 5.39 3.06 35.75
CA ILE A 9 5.99 1.75 35.53
C ILE A 9 5.76 1.30 34.08
N LEU A 10 4.57 1.52 33.52
CA LEU A 10 4.29 1.23 32.10
C LEU A 10 5.13 2.10 31.18
N LEU A 11 5.29 3.38 31.46
CA LEU A 11 6.13 4.32 30.71
C LEU A 11 7.62 3.93 30.80
N SER A 12 8.11 3.53 31.98
CA SER A 12 9.49 3.08 32.18
C SER A 12 9.75 1.71 31.55
N LEU A 13 8.77 0.79 31.52
CA LEU A 13 8.88 -0.47 30.77
C LEU A 13 8.93 -0.23 29.25
N LEU A 14 8.15 0.71 28.71
CA LEU A 14 8.23 1.12 27.30
C LEU A 14 9.60 1.72 26.95
N THR A 15 10.22 2.48 27.86
CA THR A 15 11.57 3.06 27.61
C THR A 15 12.70 2.04 27.63
N VAL A 16 12.52 0.90 28.28
CA VAL A 16 13.51 -0.20 28.35
C VAL A 16 13.39 -1.15 27.14
N LEU A 17 12.19 -1.25 26.56
CA LEU A 17 11.92 -2.15 25.42
C LEU A 17 12.13 -1.50 24.05
N CYS A 18 12.01 -0.16 23.95
CA CYS A 18 12.27 0.59 22.74
C CYS A 18 13.53 1.43 22.93
N GLY A 19 14.52 1.32 22.03
CA GLY A 19 15.68 2.21 22.03
C GLY A 19 15.24 3.68 21.95
N CYS A 20 15.99 4.59 22.55
CA CYS A 20 15.66 6.04 22.58
C CYS A 20 15.31 6.62 21.19
N GLY A 21 15.86 6.07 20.12
CA GLY A 21 15.58 6.49 18.74
C GLY A 21 14.17 6.15 18.27
N GLU A 22 13.63 5.00 18.65
CA GLU A 22 12.27 4.57 18.25
C GLU A 22 11.19 5.38 18.97
N ILE A 23 11.41 5.69 20.26
CA ILE A 23 10.50 6.56 21.02
C ILE A 23 10.47 7.96 20.42
N ALA A 24 11.62 8.52 20.08
CA ALA A 24 11.71 9.82 19.43
C ALA A 24 11.00 9.83 18.07
N TYR A 25 11.16 8.77 17.29
CA TYR A 25 10.48 8.58 16.00
C TYR A 25 8.96 8.52 16.17
N LEU A 26 8.45 7.65 17.07
CA LEU A 26 7.00 7.53 17.32
C LEU A 26 6.41 8.81 17.89
N SER A 27 7.14 9.52 18.75
CA SER A 27 6.70 10.82 19.29
C SER A 27 6.57 11.87 18.20
N LYS A 28 7.49 11.90 17.23
CA LYS A 28 7.40 12.79 16.05
C LYS A 28 6.22 12.43 15.16
N LEU A 29 6.00 11.14 14.89
CA LEU A 29 4.82 10.70 14.14
C LEU A 29 3.52 11.15 14.81
N GLY A 30 3.42 10.93 16.13
CA GLY A 30 2.26 11.36 16.92
C GLY A 30 2.06 12.88 16.90
N TRP A 31 3.14 13.65 17.00
CA TRP A 31 3.09 15.11 16.89
C TRP A 31 2.58 15.58 15.54
N HIS A 32 3.15 15.07 14.44
CA HIS A 32 2.70 15.41 13.09
C HIS A 32 1.25 15.02 12.86
N GLN A 33 0.84 13.83 13.29
CA GLN A 33 -0.54 13.37 13.18
C GLN A 33 -1.49 14.26 13.99
N GLY A 34 -1.09 14.68 15.19
CA GLY A 34 -1.84 15.63 16.02
C GLY A 34 -1.98 17.00 15.34
N ALA A 35 -0.91 17.49 14.72
CA ALA A 35 -0.94 18.75 13.97
C ALA A 35 -1.88 18.67 12.74
N ILE A 36 -1.85 17.55 11.98
CA ILE A 36 -2.77 17.30 10.86
C ILE A 36 -4.22 17.30 11.37
N ALA A 37 -4.51 16.56 12.45
CA ALA A 37 -5.85 16.49 13.02
C ALA A 37 -6.37 17.86 13.49
N TYR A 38 -5.51 18.67 14.12
CA TYR A 38 -5.84 20.01 14.62
C TYR A 38 -6.09 21.00 13.47
N GLN A 39 -5.26 20.98 12.43
CA GLN A 39 -5.34 21.91 11.29
C GLN A 39 -6.39 21.49 10.23
N SER A 40 -6.90 20.27 10.30
CA SER A 40 -7.92 19.80 9.37
C SER A 40 -9.25 20.52 9.60
N ILE A 41 -9.94 20.86 8.51
CA ILE A 41 -11.23 21.55 8.50
C ILE A 41 -12.35 20.52 8.23
N PRO A 42 -13.52 20.57 8.90
CA PRO A 42 -14.66 19.73 8.56
C PRO A 42 -15.05 19.88 7.09
N VAL A 43 -15.33 18.77 6.42
CA VAL A 43 -15.70 18.77 5.00
C VAL A 43 -16.97 19.59 4.75
N GLU A 44 -17.91 19.60 5.69
CA GLU A 44 -19.15 20.38 5.61
C GLU A 44 -18.88 21.89 5.54
N GLU A 45 -17.85 22.38 6.20
CA GLU A 45 -17.41 23.79 6.14
C GLU A 45 -16.82 24.10 4.77
N ILE A 46 -15.93 23.24 4.25
CA ILE A 46 -15.35 23.39 2.91
C ILE A 46 -16.42 23.42 1.82
N LEU A 47 -17.43 22.54 1.94
CA LEU A 47 -18.53 22.48 0.96
C LEU A 47 -19.42 23.70 0.96
N LYS A 48 -19.52 24.43 2.09
CA LYS A 48 -20.31 25.67 2.25
C LYS A 48 -19.54 26.93 1.92
N ASP A 49 -18.20 26.88 1.95
CA ASP A 49 -17.35 28.06 1.70
C ASP A 49 -17.36 28.46 0.23
N ASP A 50 -17.90 29.64 -0.08
CA ASP A 50 -18.01 30.17 -1.44
C ASP A 50 -16.65 30.52 -2.08
N GLN A 51 -15.58 30.62 -1.28
CA GLN A 51 -14.22 30.86 -1.78
C GLN A 51 -13.57 29.57 -2.31
N VAL A 52 -14.07 28.39 -1.93
CA VAL A 52 -13.58 27.11 -2.43
C VAL A 52 -14.16 26.80 -3.80
N SER A 53 -13.29 26.47 -4.76
CA SER A 53 -13.72 26.20 -6.15
C SER A 53 -14.72 25.05 -6.24
N SER A 54 -15.60 25.14 -7.24
CA SER A 54 -16.59 24.07 -7.53
C SER A 54 -15.91 22.74 -7.84
N GLU A 55 -14.71 22.76 -8.43
CA GLU A 55 -13.92 21.57 -8.74
C GLU A 55 -13.49 20.84 -7.47
N ILE A 56 -12.91 21.56 -6.49
CA ILE A 56 -12.52 20.99 -5.20
C ILE A 56 -13.75 20.38 -4.50
N LYS A 57 -14.86 21.11 -4.46
CA LYS A 57 -16.13 20.62 -3.88
C LYS A 57 -16.63 19.36 -4.58
N ALA A 58 -16.53 19.30 -5.90
CA ALA A 58 -16.92 18.11 -6.68
C ALA A 58 -16.03 16.89 -6.34
N LYS A 59 -14.71 17.09 -6.23
CA LYS A 59 -13.78 16.02 -5.83
C LYS A 59 -14.04 15.54 -4.40
N ILE A 60 -14.33 16.43 -3.45
CA ILE A 60 -14.70 16.05 -2.09
C ILE A 60 -15.96 15.21 -2.07
N ARG A 61 -17.03 15.62 -2.79
CA ARG A 61 -18.25 14.83 -2.91
C ARG A 61 -18.00 13.47 -3.54
N PHE A 62 -17.15 13.43 -4.58
CA PHE A 62 -16.74 12.17 -5.21
C PHE A 62 -16.08 11.23 -4.19
N ILE A 63 -15.15 11.71 -3.37
CA ILE A 63 -14.52 10.91 -2.30
C ILE A 63 -15.56 10.38 -1.31
N GLN A 64 -16.54 11.20 -0.91
CA GLN A 64 -17.62 10.78 -0.02
C GLN A 64 -18.51 9.70 -0.65
N ASP A 65 -18.77 9.79 -1.96
CA ASP A 65 -19.53 8.78 -2.70
C ASP A 65 -18.76 7.45 -2.80
N VAL A 66 -17.44 7.49 -3.09
CA VAL A 66 -16.56 6.30 -3.09
C VAL A 66 -16.54 5.66 -1.71
N LYS A 67 -16.38 6.47 -0.65
CA LYS A 67 -16.40 5.98 0.73
C LYS A 67 -17.72 5.26 1.05
N ARG A 68 -18.85 5.88 0.70
CA ARG A 68 -20.18 5.27 0.91
C ARG A 68 -20.31 3.95 0.16
N TYR A 69 -19.86 3.89 -1.09
CA TYR A 69 -19.81 2.65 -1.87
C TYR A 69 -18.98 1.56 -1.17
N GLY A 70 -17.78 1.90 -0.69
CA GLY A 70 -16.94 0.99 0.08
C GLY A 70 -17.64 0.44 1.33
N GLU A 71 -18.31 1.31 2.09
CA GLU A 71 -19.00 0.94 3.33
C GLU A 71 -20.30 0.13 3.09
N GLU A 72 -21.14 0.56 2.15
CA GLU A 72 -22.48 0.01 1.97
C GLU A 72 -22.51 -1.15 0.98
N THR A 73 -21.72 -1.05 -0.11
CA THR A 73 -21.70 -2.07 -1.18
C THR A 73 -20.64 -3.12 -0.93
N LEU A 74 -19.39 -2.73 -0.66
CA LEU A 74 -18.31 -3.69 -0.45
C LEU A 74 -18.23 -4.25 0.96
N GLY A 75 -18.90 -3.66 1.94
CA GLY A 75 -18.86 -4.09 3.33
C GLY A 75 -17.54 -3.73 4.04
N LEU A 76 -16.83 -2.72 3.56
CA LEU A 76 -15.66 -2.17 4.26
C LEU A 76 -16.09 -1.48 5.55
N LYS A 77 -15.16 -1.40 6.50
CA LYS A 77 -15.43 -0.85 7.84
C LYS A 77 -15.86 0.62 7.78
N LYS A 78 -16.94 0.95 8.46
CA LYS A 78 -17.37 2.33 8.65
C LYS A 78 -16.42 3.05 9.59
N THR A 79 -15.83 4.14 9.11
CA THR A 79 -14.89 4.98 9.87
C THR A 79 -15.28 6.45 9.75
N LYS A 80 -14.65 7.31 10.57
CA LYS A 80 -14.76 8.76 10.42
C LYS A 80 -13.71 9.35 9.46
N SER A 81 -12.87 8.53 8.83
CA SER A 81 -11.91 9.00 7.81
C SER A 81 -12.64 9.72 6.69
N TYR A 82 -11.98 10.69 6.07
CA TYR A 82 -12.49 11.53 4.98
C TYR A 82 -13.66 12.46 5.37
N SER A 83 -13.88 12.69 6.67
CA SER A 83 -14.83 13.70 7.16
C SER A 83 -14.21 15.09 7.36
N ARG A 84 -12.90 15.19 7.23
CA ARG A 84 -12.13 16.43 7.35
C ARG A 84 -11.23 16.61 6.13
N PHE A 85 -10.82 17.84 5.85
CA PHE A 85 -9.92 18.22 4.77
C PHE A 85 -8.65 18.84 5.34
N TYR A 86 -7.51 18.45 4.82
CA TYR A 86 -6.20 19.01 5.18
C TYR A 86 -5.47 19.47 3.93
N GLU A 87 -5.05 20.72 3.91
CA GLU A 87 -4.28 21.27 2.80
C GLU A 87 -2.80 20.92 2.95
N THR A 88 -2.27 20.19 1.98
CA THR A 88 -0.87 19.75 1.94
C THR A 88 -0.02 20.71 1.13
N ARG A 89 1.26 20.87 1.52
CA ARG A 89 2.26 21.66 0.77
C ARG A 89 3.23 20.78 -0.03
N GLY A 90 2.78 19.60 -0.44
CA GLY A 90 3.59 18.60 -1.14
C GLY A 90 3.23 17.18 -0.73
N PRO A 91 4.11 16.19 -0.95
CA PRO A 91 3.91 14.84 -0.47
C PRO A 91 3.70 14.81 1.03
N ILE A 92 2.72 14.00 1.47
CA ILE A 92 2.37 13.93 2.90
C ILE A 92 3.31 13.01 3.68
N LEU A 93 3.90 12.03 3.01
CA LEU A 93 4.77 11.04 3.63
C LEU A 93 5.89 10.65 2.67
N TYR A 94 7.05 10.33 3.23
CA TYR A 94 8.18 9.71 2.52
C TYR A 94 8.43 8.34 3.13
N VAL A 95 8.46 7.32 2.29
CA VAL A 95 8.62 5.92 2.69
C VAL A 95 10.01 5.47 2.33
N VAL A 96 10.76 4.95 3.30
CA VAL A 96 12.10 4.38 3.12
C VAL A 96 11.98 2.87 3.14
N THR A 97 12.43 2.24 2.06
CA THR A 97 12.62 0.79 1.96
C THR A 97 14.11 0.50 1.92
N ALA A 98 14.55 -0.56 2.59
CA ALA A 98 15.93 -1.03 2.57
C ALA A 98 15.99 -2.55 2.39
N CYS A 99 17.01 -3.03 1.68
CA CYS A 99 17.20 -4.44 1.36
C CYS A 99 18.69 -4.80 1.41
N GLU A 100 19.01 -6.03 1.78
CA GLU A 100 20.38 -6.54 1.65
C GLU A 100 20.82 -6.55 0.18
N LYS A 101 22.09 -6.30 -0.07
CA LYS A 101 22.61 -6.15 -1.44
C LYS A 101 22.80 -7.47 -2.19
N ASP A 102 23.01 -8.56 -1.46
CA ASP A 102 23.37 -9.86 -2.00
C ASP A 102 22.26 -10.91 -1.87
N ARG A 103 21.05 -10.47 -1.47
CA ARG A 103 19.82 -11.29 -1.40
C ARG A 103 18.58 -10.41 -1.34
N LEU A 104 17.44 -10.93 -1.73
CA LEU A 104 16.14 -10.26 -1.66
C LEU A 104 15.55 -10.41 -0.24
N ARG A 105 16.20 -9.76 0.74
CA ARG A 105 15.71 -9.70 2.13
C ARG A 105 15.57 -8.25 2.58
N LEU A 106 14.31 -7.82 2.73
CA LEU A 106 13.99 -6.49 3.23
C LEU A 106 14.47 -6.30 4.67
N ARG A 107 14.92 -5.11 4.98
CA ARG A 107 15.03 -4.63 6.35
C ARG A 107 13.62 -4.48 6.91
N THR A 108 13.42 -4.93 8.13
CA THR A 108 12.16 -4.79 8.86
C THR A 108 12.33 -3.88 10.06
N TRP A 109 11.23 -3.24 10.44
CA TRP A 109 11.09 -2.44 11.65
C TRP A 109 9.90 -2.98 12.44
N GLU A 110 10.06 -3.16 13.74
CA GLU A 110 9.01 -3.66 14.60
C GLU A 110 8.34 -2.52 15.36
N PHE A 111 7.02 -2.44 15.28
CA PHE A 111 6.22 -1.43 15.98
C PHE A 111 5.16 -2.12 16.86
N PRO A 112 4.88 -1.59 18.08
CA PRO A 112 4.05 -2.27 19.06
C PRO A 112 2.65 -2.65 18.58
N LEU A 113 2.04 -1.83 17.72
CA LEU A 113 0.66 -1.98 17.28
C LEU A 113 0.55 -2.71 15.93
N VAL A 114 1.37 -2.33 14.95
CA VAL A 114 1.30 -2.87 13.59
C VAL A 114 2.15 -4.12 13.41
N GLY A 115 3.06 -4.41 14.33
CA GLY A 115 4.00 -5.51 14.22
C GLY A 115 5.18 -5.17 13.33
N GLU A 116 5.72 -6.17 12.66
CA GLU A 116 6.84 -6.05 11.74
C GLU A 116 6.39 -5.45 10.41
N VAL A 117 7.09 -4.43 9.93
CA VAL A 117 6.84 -3.77 8.65
C VAL A 117 8.12 -3.68 7.84
N THR A 118 7.99 -3.71 6.52
CA THR A 118 9.11 -3.74 5.57
C THR A 118 9.48 -2.35 5.02
N TYR A 119 8.94 -1.30 5.62
CA TYR A 119 9.27 0.10 5.29
C TYR A 119 9.12 1.00 6.51
N LYS A 120 9.67 2.21 6.45
CA LYS A 120 9.57 3.22 7.50
C LYS A 120 9.13 4.56 6.90
N GLY A 121 8.08 5.16 7.46
CA GLY A 121 7.46 6.39 6.97
C GLY A 121 7.97 7.64 7.71
N PHE A 122 8.14 8.74 6.99
CA PHE A 122 8.58 10.03 7.52
C PHE A 122 7.74 11.17 6.97
N PHE A 123 7.34 12.12 7.81
CA PHE A 123 6.68 13.34 7.35
C PHE A 123 7.68 14.38 6.79
N SER A 124 8.98 14.25 7.08
CA SER A 124 10.05 15.10 6.55
C SER A 124 10.88 14.34 5.51
N LYS A 125 11.09 14.98 4.35
CA LYS A 125 11.98 14.47 3.30
C LYS A 125 13.42 14.33 3.81
N GLU A 126 13.87 15.32 4.57
CA GLU A 126 15.23 15.36 5.12
C GLU A 126 15.47 14.22 6.11
N GLU A 127 14.45 13.85 6.91
CA GLU A 127 14.55 12.70 7.82
C GLU A 127 14.57 11.38 7.05
N ALA A 128 13.75 11.24 6.03
CA ALA A 128 13.76 10.06 5.16
C ALA A 128 15.10 9.90 4.43
N LEU A 129 15.69 10.99 3.96
CA LEU A 129 17.01 10.97 3.30
C LEU A 129 18.14 10.62 4.30
N ARG A 130 18.06 11.11 5.54
CA ARG A 130 19.02 10.71 6.59
C ARG A 130 18.93 9.21 6.89
N GLU A 131 17.73 8.69 7.09
CA GLU A 131 17.52 7.23 7.30
C GLU A 131 18.06 6.42 6.13
N ARG A 132 17.78 6.84 4.88
CA ARG A 132 18.35 6.24 3.67
C ARG A 132 19.87 6.20 3.72
N ASP A 133 20.52 7.33 4.04
CA ASP A 133 21.98 7.44 4.04
C ASP A 133 22.60 6.60 5.16
N ASP A 134 21.94 6.52 6.33
CA ASP A 134 22.36 5.66 7.43
C ASP A 134 22.29 4.18 7.04
N LEU A 135 21.21 3.75 6.39
CA LEU A 135 21.05 2.38 5.90
C LEU A 135 22.03 2.05 4.76
N SER A 136 22.30 2.99 3.88
CA SER A 136 23.30 2.83 2.81
C SER A 136 24.71 2.64 3.38
N ARG A 137 25.06 3.37 4.47
CA ARG A 137 26.33 3.17 5.20
C ARG A 137 26.39 1.81 5.91
N GLN A 138 25.24 1.24 6.26
CA GLN A 138 25.12 -0.13 6.79
C GLN A 138 25.05 -1.19 5.69
N ASP A 139 25.47 -0.83 4.48
CA ASP A 139 25.58 -1.74 3.33
C ASP A 139 24.25 -2.31 2.81
N HIS A 140 23.18 -1.51 2.91
CA HIS A 140 21.88 -1.85 2.29
C HIS A 140 21.70 -1.11 0.96
N ASP A 141 20.97 -1.72 0.04
CA ASP A 141 20.26 -1.02 -1.02
C ASP A 141 19.08 -0.27 -0.40
N THR A 142 18.81 0.94 -0.88
CA THR A 142 17.77 1.80 -0.31
C THR A 142 16.92 2.44 -1.39
N PHE A 143 15.66 2.73 -1.06
CA PHE A 143 14.76 3.48 -1.92
C PHE A 143 13.89 4.41 -1.07
N VAL A 144 13.69 5.64 -1.54
CA VAL A 144 12.80 6.63 -0.91
C VAL A 144 11.69 6.97 -1.89
N GLN A 145 10.46 6.74 -1.47
CA GLN A 145 9.26 6.99 -2.25
C GLN A 145 8.38 8.03 -1.56
N ALA A 146 7.82 8.97 -2.32
CA ALA A 146 6.83 9.92 -1.82
C ALA A 146 5.43 9.31 -1.91
N ALA A 147 4.62 9.49 -0.87
CA ALA A 147 3.22 9.07 -0.84
C ALA A 147 2.28 10.29 -0.79
N ALA A 148 1.20 10.22 -1.55
CA ALA A 148 0.16 11.24 -1.60
C ALA A 148 -0.89 11.08 -0.48
N ALA A 149 -0.99 9.89 0.10
CA ALA A 149 -1.88 9.54 1.20
C ALA A 149 -1.25 8.43 2.06
N TYR A 150 -1.86 8.15 3.18
CA TYR A 150 -1.57 7.02 4.05
C TYR A 150 -2.80 6.72 4.91
N SER A 151 -2.88 5.52 5.46
CA SER A 151 -3.92 5.12 6.40
C SER A 151 -3.34 4.95 7.80
N THR A 152 -4.09 5.40 8.80
CA THR A 152 -3.85 5.05 10.21
C THR A 152 -4.60 3.77 10.61
N LEU A 153 -4.93 2.89 9.65
CA LEU A 153 -5.71 1.66 9.85
C LEU A 153 -7.09 1.92 10.49
N GLY A 154 -7.64 3.13 10.27
CA GLY A 154 -8.91 3.56 10.86
C GLY A 154 -8.87 3.81 12.38
N TRP A 155 -7.67 3.90 12.98
CA TRP A 155 -7.52 4.25 14.41
C TRP A 155 -7.68 5.73 14.64
N LEU A 156 -7.28 6.54 13.68
CA LEU A 156 -7.51 7.98 13.66
C LEU A 156 -8.43 8.32 12.49
N ASN A 157 -8.96 9.53 12.49
CA ASN A 157 -9.83 10.00 11.42
C ASN A 157 -8.96 10.64 10.34
N ASP A 158 -8.47 9.84 9.40
CA ASP A 158 -7.61 10.31 8.31
C ASP A 158 -8.37 11.34 7.46
N PRO A 159 -7.82 12.55 7.22
CA PRO A 159 -8.48 13.58 6.43
C PRO A 159 -8.36 13.28 4.92
N ILE A 160 -9.15 14.00 4.13
CA ILE A 160 -8.89 14.19 2.71
C ILE A 160 -7.69 15.12 2.60
N PHE A 161 -6.59 14.64 2.01
CA PHE A 161 -5.43 15.49 1.70
C PHE A 161 -5.64 16.20 0.37
N SER A 162 -5.24 17.48 0.27
CA SER A 162 -5.35 18.23 -0.98
C SER A 162 -4.54 17.62 -2.13
N SER A 163 -3.46 16.88 -1.82
CA SER A 163 -2.70 16.08 -2.80
C SER A 163 -3.53 15.01 -3.51
N MET A 164 -4.54 14.43 -2.83
CA MET A 164 -5.40 13.38 -3.40
C MET A 164 -6.32 13.92 -4.50
N ILE A 165 -6.82 15.15 -4.36
CA ILE A 165 -7.77 15.76 -5.32
C ILE A 165 -7.15 16.06 -6.69
N GLN A 166 -5.83 16.05 -6.82
CA GLN A 166 -5.16 16.19 -8.11
C GLN A 166 -5.30 14.94 -9.00
N SER A 167 -5.67 13.80 -8.41
CA SER A 167 -5.82 12.53 -9.12
C SER A 167 -7.04 12.51 -10.04
N ASN A 168 -6.97 11.74 -11.12
CA ASN A 168 -8.13 11.44 -11.95
C ASN A 168 -9.15 10.56 -11.17
N PRO A 169 -10.41 10.46 -11.62
CA PRO A 169 -11.45 9.73 -10.89
C PRO A 169 -11.09 8.27 -10.61
N GLY A 170 -10.45 7.57 -11.55
CA GLY A 170 -10.04 6.17 -11.37
C GLY A 170 -9.00 6.00 -10.29
N ALA A 171 -7.91 6.77 -10.37
CA ALA A 171 -6.85 6.75 -9.36
C ALA A 171 -7.36 7.20 -7.98
N LEU A 172 -8.27 8.18 -7.94
CA LEU A 172 -8.85 8.66 -6.68
C LEU A 172 -9.77 7.61 -6.04
N ALA A 173 -10.64 6.96 -6.81
CA ALA A 173 -11.51 5.89 -6.30
C ALA A 173 -10.67 4.70 -5.80
N ASN A 174 -9.65 4.29 -6.57
CA ASN A 174 -8.71 3.26 -6.17
C ASN A 174 -8.05 3.60 -4.83
N LEU A 175 -7.45 4.79 -4.72
CA LEU A 175 -6.76 5.23 -3.51
C LEU A 175 -7.66 5.18 -2.27
N ILE A 176 -8.88 5.70 -2.36
CA ILE A 176 -9.83 5.70 -1.23
C ILE A 176 -10.19 4.27 -0.80
N LEU A 177 -10.50 3.39 -1.75
CA LEU A 177 -10.85 2.01 -1.45
C LEU A 177 -9.66 1.19 -0.95
N HIS A 178 -8.46 1.45 -1.46
CA HIS A 178 -7.20 0.88 -0.97
C HIS A 178 -7.00 1.22 0.52
N GLU A 179 -7.06 2.48 0.89
CA GLU A 179 -6.87 2.91 2.28
C GLU A 179 -8.00 2.43 3.21
N MET A 180 -9.25 2.36 2.72
CA MET A 180 -10.37 1.78 3.48
C MET A 180 -10.19 0.28 3.69
N THR A 181 -9.52 -0.41 2.77
CA THR A 181 -9.20 -1.84 2.91
C THR A 181 -8.26 -2.06 4.09
N HIS A 182 -7.21 -1.25 4.25
CA HIS A 182 -6.32 -1.33 5.42
C HIS A 182 -7.03 -1.14 6.76
N ALA A 183 -8.08 -0.32 6.80
CA ALA A 183 -8.90 -0.15 8.01
C ALA A 183 -9.82 -1.34 8.30
N THR A 184 -10.08 -2.19 7.29
CA THR A 184 -11.02 -3.33 7.34
C THR A 184 -10.30 -4.66 7.52
N LEU A 185 -9.24 -4.86 6.74
CA LEU A 185 -8.46 -6.08 6.62
C LEU A 185 -7.01 -5.74 6.94
N TYR A 186 -6.49 -6.27 8.03
CA TYR A 186 -5.10 -6.05 8.41
C TYR A 186 -4.49 -7.30 9.01
N PHE A 187 -3.56 -7.89 8.29
CA PHE A 187 -2.76 -9.03 8.72
C PHE A 187 -1.50 -8.51 9.40
N ARG A 188 -1.44 -8.64 10.73
CA ARG A 188 -0.36 -8.08 11.53
C ARG A 188 0.99 -8.66 11.13
N GLY A 189 1.96 -7.78 10.82
CA GLY A 189 3.30 -8.18 10.40
C GLY A 189 3.39 -8.73 8.97
N LYS A 190 2.31 -8.64 8.17
CA LYS A 190 2.24 -9.11 6.79
C LYS A 190 2.04 -7.93 5.83
N THR A 191 3.06 -7.09 5.75
CA THR A 191 3.00 -5.84 4.97
C THR A 191 2.62 -6.10 3.52
N ASP A 192 3.28 -7.05 2.87
CA ASP A 192 3.09 -7.32 1.45
C ASP A 192 1.68 -7.87 1.18
N ASP A 193 1.17 -8.80 2.01
CA ASP A 193 -0.22 -9.29 1.91
C ASP A 193 -1.24 -8.15 2.06
N ASN A 194 -1.02 -7.25 3.03
CA ASN A 194 -1.90 -6.10 3.25
C ASN A 194 -1.95 -5.18 2.02
N GLU A 195 -0.80 -4.86 1.44
CA GLU A 195 -0.72 -3.99 0.26
C GLU A 195 -1.34 -4.64 -0.99
N GLN A 196 -1.13 -5.93 -1.19
CA GLN A 196 -1.70 -6.66 -2.34
C GLN A 196 -3.23 -6.75 -2.26
N VAL A 197 -3.77 -7.09 -1.09
CA VAL A 197 -5.23 -7.11 -0.85
C VAL A 197 -5.81 -5.73 -1.10
N ALA A 198 -5.17 -4.67 -0.56
CA ALA A 198 -5.65 -3.30 -0.73
C ALA A 198 -5.56 -2.84 -2.19
N THR A 199 -4.49 -3.20 -2.91
CA THR A 199 -4.34 -2.92 -4.34
C THR A 199 -5.42 -3.61 -5.16
N PHE A 200 -5.67 -4.89 -4.90
CA PHE A 200 -6.71 -5.65 -5.62
C PHE A 200 -8.11 -5.05 -5.39
N ILE A 201 -8.50 -4.83 -4.12
CA ILE A 201 -9.82 -4.27 -3.77
C ILE A 201 -9.94 -2.85 -4.30
N GLY A 202 -8.88 -2.05 -4.22
CA GLY A 202 -8.85 -0.70 -4.78
C GLY A 202 -9.10 -0.69 -6.29
N ASN A 203 -8.39 -1.53 -7.05
CA ASN A 203 -8.52 -1.63 -8.50
C ASN A 203 -9.92 -2.08 -8.94
N ARG A 204 -10.38 -3.22 -8.41
CA ARG A 204 -11.69 -3.78 -8.77
C ARG A 204 -12.83 -2.89 -8.32
N GLY A 205 -12.78 -2.42 -7.07
CA GLY A 205 -13.81 -1.54 -6.50
C GLY A 205 -13.92 -0.21 -7.24
N ALA A 206 -12.80 0.37 -7.70
CA ALA A 206 -12.81 1.57 -8.53
C ALA A 206 -13.54 1.32 -9.86
N ILE A 207 -13.25 0.21 -10.55
CA ILE A 207 -13.92 -0.14 -11.82
C ILE A 207 -15.42 -0.32 -11.60
N GLU A 208 -15.84 -1.07 -10.57
CA GLU A 208 -17.26 -1.31 -10.27
C GLU A 208 -17.98 -0.01 -9.90
N PHE A 209 -17.40 0.82 -9.03
CA PHE A 209 -17.95 2.12 -8.64
C PHE A 209 -18.13 3.05 -9.84
N LEU A 210 -17.09 3.18 -10.68
CA LEU A 210 -17.13 4.04 -11.85
C LEU A 210 -18.10 3.53 -12.90
N THR A 211 -18.22 2.22 -13.07
CA THR A 211 -19.20 1.60 -13.96
C THR A 211 -20.62 1.94 -13.54
N GLY A 212 -20.93 1.85 -12.24
CA GLY A 212 -22.23 2.24 -11.70
C GLY A 212 -22.53 3.73 -11.83
N ARG A 213 -21.50 4.58 -11.77
CA ARG A 213 -21.63 6.05 -11.81
C ARG A 213 -21.69 6.63 -13.22
N TYR A 214 -20.86 6.13 -14.14
CA TYR A 214 -20.63 6.73 -15.46
C TYR A 214 -21.01 5.81 -16.63
N GLY A 215 -21.32 4.55 -16.34
CA GLY A 215 -21.56 3.52 -17.36
C GLY A 215 -20.29 2.84 -17.84
N CYS A 216 -20.42 1.59 -18.30
CA CYS A 216 -19.31 0.70 -18.65
C CYS A 216 -18.43 1.18 -19.83
N HIS A 217 -18.92 2.08 -20.66
CA HIS A 217 -18.20 2.64 -21.81
C HIS A 217 -17.61 4.03 -21.57
N SER A 218 -17.66 4.54 -20.32
CA SER A 218 -17.09 5.83 -20.01
C SER A 218 -15.57 5.83 -20.06
N ARG A 219 -15.00 7.02 -20.26
CA ARG A 219 -13.55 7.21 -20.22
C ARG A 219 -12.97 6.83 -18.87
N GLU A 220 -13.66 7.20 -17.79
CA GLU A 220 -13.24 6.92 -16.42
C GLU A 220 -13.10 5.42 -16.15
N VAL A 221 -14.04 4.61 -16.63
CA VAL A 221 -13.98 3.14 -16.53
C VAL A 221 -12.87 2.59 -17.42
N THR A 222 -12.74 3.08 -18.65
CA THR A 222 -11.67 2.65 -19.58
C THR A 222 -10.29 2.93 -19.00
N ASP A 223 -10.08 4.13 -18.42
CA ASP A 223 -8.81 4.51 -17.80
C ASP A 223 -8.51 3.62 -16.58
N ALA A 224 -9.50 3.30 -15.74
CA ALA A 224 -9.34 2.40 -14.60
C ALA A 224 -8.99 0.96 -15.03
N ILE A 225 -9.64 0.45 -16.07
CA ILE A 225 -9.31 -0.87 -16.66
C ILE A 225 -7.89 -0.88 -17.24
N HIS A 226 -7.45 0.21 -17.85
CA HIS A 226 -6.10 0.32 -18.37
C HIS A 226 -5.04 0.29 -17.25
N ILE A 227 -5.31 0.97 -16.11
CA ILE A 227 -4.43 0.92 -14.92
C ILE A 227 -4.32 -0.53 -14.42
N GLN A 228 -5.45 -1.20 -14.18
CA GLN A 228 -5.45 -2.59 -13.71
C GLN A 228 -4.71 -3.53 -14.68
N ARG A 229 -4.89 -3.34 -15.98
CA ARG A 229 -4.16 -4.13 -16.98
C ARG A 229 -2.65 -3.89 -16.90
N ASP A 230 -2.23 -2.65 -16.76
CA ASP A 230 -0.83 -2.29 -16.64
C ASP A 230 -0.23 -2.84 -15.34
N ASP A 231 -0.99 -2.84 -14.23
CA ASP A 231 -0.60 -3.49 -12.98
C ASP A 231 -0.32 -4.98 -13.17
N LEU A 232 -1.18 -5.71 -13.90
CA LEU A 232 -0.98 -7.13 -14.19
C LEU A 232 0.23 -7.38 -15.10
N VAL A 233 0.45 -6.54 -16.11
CA VAL A 233 1.62 -6.64 -17.00
C VAL A 233 2.90 -6.40 -16.19
N PHE A 234 2.91 -5.36 -15.37
CA PHE A 234 4.03 -5.02 -14.51
C PHE A 234 4.27 -6.08 -13.44
N SER A 235 3.21 -6.63 -12.84
CA SER A 235 3.25 -7.74 -11.88
C SER A 235 4.02 -8.93 -12.43
N ARG A 236 3.67 -9.40 -13.60
CA ARG A 236 4.37 -10.55 -14.24
C ARG A 236 5.85 -10.28 -14.46
N TRP A 237 6.17 -9.08 -14.93
CA TRP A 237 7.55 -8.67 -15.16
C TRP A 237 8.35 -8.58 -13.85
N ILE A 238 7.81 -7.94 -12.80
CA ILE A 238 8.50 -7.78 -11.53
C ILE A 238 8.69 -9.12 -10.81
N ASP A 239 7.70 -10.03 -10.90
CA ASP A 239 7.78 -11.37 -10.35
C ASP A 239 8.88 -12.20 -11.02
N GLN A 240 8.95 -12.15 -12.36
CA GLN A 240 10.00 -12.83 -13.12
C GLN A 240 11.38 -12.25 -12.78
N THR A 241 11.47 -10.94 -12.68
CA THR A 241 12.68 -10.20 -12.33
C THR A 241 13.18 -10.58 -10.93
N CYS A 242 12.31 -10.56 -9.93
CA CYS A 242 12.66 -10.96 -8.56
C CYS A 242 13.04 -12.45 -8.47
N ARG A 243 12.38 -13.33 -9.22
CA ARG A 243 12.73 -14.74 -9.29
C ARG A 243 14.13 -14.95 -9.87
N ARG A 244 14.44 -14.37 -11.02
CA ARG A 244 15.78 -14.45 -11.65
C ARG A 244 16.87 -13.97 -10.70
N LEU A 245 16.63 -12.88 -10.00
CA LEU A 245 17.59 -12.30 -9.06
C LEU A 245 17.74 -13.18 -7.81
N SER A 246 16.65 -13.76 -7.31
CA SER A 246 16.68 -14.71 -6.18
C SER A 246 17.48 -15.98 -6.51
N GLU A 247 17.25 -16.55 -7.70
CA GLU A 247 18.00 -17.71 -8.20
C GLU A 247 19.51 -17.39 -8.34
N PHE A 248 19.84 -16.23 -8.89
CA PHE A 248 21.21 -15.76 -8.98
C PHE A 248 21.86 -15.62 -7.60
N TYR A 249 21.19 -15.02 -6.63
CA TYR A 249 21.70 -14.87 -5.28
C TYR A 249 21.81 -16.21 -4.51
N ALA A 250 20.99 -17.19 -4.85
CA ALA A 250 21.06 -18.54 -4.27
C ALA A 250 22.23 -19.37 -4.81
N SER A 251 22.91 -18.92 -5.89
CA SER A 251 24.07 -19.61 -6.44
C SER A 251 25.25 -19.59 -5.45
N GLY A 252 26.12 -20.60 -5.52
CA GLY A 252 27.24 -20.80 -4.60
C GLY A 252 28.44 -19.85 -4.79
N ILE A 253 28.29 -18.73 -5.51
CA ILE A 253 29.34 -17.75 -5.79
C ILE A 253 29.57 -16.82 -4.59
N SER A 254 30.74 -16.20 -4.54
CA SER A 254 31.11 -15.24 -3.49
C SER A 254 30.20 -14.00 -3.50
N ARG A 255 30.18 -13.30 -2.36
CA ARG A 255 29.41 -12.03 -2.25
C ARG A 255 29.90 -10.99 -3.27
N GLU A 256 31.19 -10.90 -3.51
CA GLU A 256 31.76 -9.97 -4.48
C GLU A 256 31.27 -10.27 -5.90
N GLU A 257 31.26 -11.54 -6.29
CA GLU A 257 30.70 -11.97 -7.58
C GLU A 257 29.20 -11.66 -7.69
N LYS A 258 28.42 -11.85 -6.61
CA LYS A 258 26.98 -11.47 -6.57
C LYS A 258 26.80 -9.97 -6.80
N LEU A 259 27.59 -9.13 -6.13
CA LEU A 259 27.49 -7.68 -6.28
C LEU A 259 27.87 -7.20 -7.69
N LYS A 260 28.86 -7.83 -8.33
CA LYS A 260 29.22 -7.52 -9.73
C LYS A 260 28.16 -8.03 -10.71
N GLY A 261 27.73 -9.28 -10.53
CA GLY A 261 26.81 -9.94 -11.46
C GLY A 261 25.40 -9.34 -11.42
N ARG A 262 24.93 -8.86 -10.26
CA ARG A 262 23.61 -8.22 -10.17
C ARG A 262 23.50 -6.94 -11.02
N GLU A 263 24.59 -6.18 -11.19
CA GLU A 263 24.57 -4.97 -12.01
C GLU A 263 24.30 -5.31 -13.49
N VAL A 264 24.86 -6.43 -13.97
CA VAL A 264 24.58 -6.95 -15.31
C VAL A 264 23.11 -7.38 -15.42
N LEU A 265 22.58 -8.03 -14.37
CA LEU A 265 21.17 -8.42 -14.33
C LEU A 265 20.25 -7.20 -14.32
N PHE A 266 20.56 -6.16 -13.53
CA PHE A 266 19.74 -4.93 -13.52
C PHE A 266 19.73 -4.26 -14.88
N GLN A 267 20.82 -4.25 -15.61
CA GLN A 267 20.86 -3.73 -16.99
C GLN A 267 19.95 -4.57 -17.92
N SER A 268 20.08 -5.89 -17.89
CA SER A 268 19.20 -6.79 -18.66
C SER A 268 17.72 -6.59 -18.32
N MET A 269 17.38 -6.41 -17.01
CA MET A 269 16.02 -6.16 -16.56
C MET A 269 15.44 -4.84 -17.11
N LYS A 270 16.26 -3.80 -17.24
CA LYS A 270 15.85 -2.55 -17.90
C LYS A 270 15.56 -2.73 -19.39
N GLU A 271 16.35 -3.56 -20.05
CA GLU A 271 16.11 -3.92 -21.48
C GLU A 271 14.80 -4.69 -21.62
N ASP A 272 14.58 -5.75 -20.81
CA ASP A 272 13.34 -6.51 -20.76
C ASP A 272 12.13 -5.59 -20.45
N PHE A 273 12.29 -4.60 -19.54
CA PHE A 273 11.24 -3.64 -19.23
C PHE A 273 10.90 -2.75 -20.41
N SER A 274 11.88 -2.36 -21.22
CA SER A 274 11.65 -1.53 -22.40
C SER A 274 10.72 -2.20 -23.41
N GLU A 275 10.73 -3.53 -23.48
CA GLU A 275 9.82 -4.30 -24.34
C GLU A 275 8.37 -4.22 -23.85
N ILE A 276 8.14 -4.42 -22.53
CA ILE A 276 6.78 -4.35 -21.98
C ILE A 276 6.25 -2.91 -21.91
N LYS A 277 7.12 -1.92 -21.73
CA LYS A 277 6.77 -0.50 -21.67
C LYS A 277 5.98 -0.03 -22.89
N ALA A 278 6.33 -0.52 -24.09
CA ALA A 278 5.63 -0.19 -25.32
C ALA A 278 4.15 -0.64 -25.34
N GLY A 279 3.82 -1.70 -24.59
CA GLY A 279 2.47 -2.25 -24.44
C GLY A 279 1.62 -1.59 -23.35
N LEU A 280 2.21 -0.78 -22.45
CA LEU A 280 1.50 -0.13 -21.35
C LEU A 280 0.54 0.94 -21.87
N LYS A 281 -0.67 0.96 -21.33
CA LYS A 281 -1.76 1.86 -21.73
C LYS A 281 -1.74 3.19 -20.97
N THR A 282 -1.12 3.22 -19.80
CA THR A 282 -1.07 4.38 -18.88
C THR A 282 0.36 4.85 -18.68
N GLU A 283 0.52 5.98 -17.99
CA GLU A 283 1.83 6.53 -17.63
C GLU A 283 2.36 5.98 -16.27
N VAL A 284 1.57 5.15 -15.56
CA VAL A 284 1.88 4.74 -14.17
C VAL A 284 3.27 4.12 -14.05
N TYR A 285 3.64 3.22 -14.95
CA TYR A 285 4.94 2.55 -14.93
C TYR A 285 5.93 3.03 -15.99
N LYS A 286 5.52 3.89 -16.94
CA LYS A 286 6.39 4.30 -18.05
C LYS A 286 7.68 5.01 -17.63
N GLY A 287 7.70 5.58 -16.43
CA GLY A 287 8.89 6.20 -15.88
C GLY A 287 9.84 5.27 -15.13
N PHE A 288 9.49 3.99 -14.99
CA PHE A 288 10.24 3.03 -14.18
C PHE A 288 11.67 2.79 -14.71
N ASP A 289 11.88 2.81 -16.01
CA ASP A 289 13.19 2.67 -16.65
C ASP A 289 14.20 3.78 -16.32
N ARG A 290 13.73 4.93 -15.80
CA ARG A 290 14.56 6.04 -15.36
C ARG A 290 15.08 5.86 -13.93
N ILE A 291 14.54 4.89 -13.20
CA ILE A 291 14.94 4.62 -11.82
C ILE A 291 16.22 3.79 -11.86
N GLU A 292 17.19 4.15 -11.03
CA GLU A 292 18.35 3.31 -10.80
C GLU A 292 17.93 2.07 -10.01
N LEU A 293 18.02 0.90 -10.68
CA LEU A 293 17.56 -0.35 -10.08
C LEU A 293 18.49 -0.81 -8.97
N ASN A 294 17.89 -1.28 -7.89
CA ASN A 294 18.52 -2.01 -6.81
C ASN A 294 17.47 -2.92 -6.15
N ASN A 295 17.89 -3.77 -5.21
CA ASN A 295 16.96 -4.69 -4.55
C ASN A 295 15.81 -3.99 -3.83
N ALA A 296 16.07 -2.82 -3.20
CA ALA A 296 15.04 -2.08 -2.48
C ALA A 296 13.99 -1.47 -3.41
N VAL A 297 14.40 -1.00 -4.60
CA VAL A 297 13.48 -0.51 -5.64
C VAL A 297 12.57 -1.66 -6.11
N LEU A 298 13.16 -2.78 -6.50
CA LEU A 298 12.39 -3.92 -7.01
C LEU A 298 11.36 -4.39 -5.97
N LEU A 299 11.76 -4.58 -4.73
CA LEU A 299 10.87 -5.07 -3.68
C LEU A 299 9.85 -4.02 -3.22
N ALA A 300 10.15 -2.72 -3.32
CA ALA A 300 9.17 -1.68 -3.04
C ALA A 300 7.99 -1.70 -4.03
N TYR A 301 8.24 -1.97 -5.30
CA TYR A 301 7.18 -2.13 -6.30
C TYR A 301 6.50 -3.51 -6.22
N HIS A 302 7.29 -4.59 -6.06
CA HIS A 302 6.80 -5.94 -5.92
C HIS A 302 5.75 -6.09 -4.81
N ARG A 303 5.93 -5.38 -3.69
CA ARG A 303 5.01 -5.35 -2.54
C ARG A 303 3.56 -5.12 -2.94
N TYR A 304 3.29 -4.22 -3.88
CA TYR A 304 1.94 -3.83 -4.26
C TYR A 304 1.31 -4.74 -5.31
N VAL A 305 2.12 -5.31 -6.20
CA VAL A 305 1.59 -5.97 -7.40
C VAL A 305 1.90 -7.46 -7.49
N HIS A 306 2.64 -8.02 -6.51
CA HIS A 306 2.94 -9.44 -6.49
C HIS A 306 1.67 -10.30 -6.42
N ARG A 307 1.58 -11.31 -7.26
CA ARG A 307 0.50 -12.33 -7.25
C ARG A 307 -0.92 -11.79 -7.40
N LEU A 308 -1.14 -10.65 -8.03
CA LEU A 308 -2.49 -10.10 -8.25
C LEU A 308 -3.42 -11.09 -8.98
N GLU A 309 -2.88 -11.95 -9.85
CA GLU A 309 -3.66 -12.98 -10.57
C GLU A 309 -4.37 -13.97 -9.63
N MET A 310 -3.82 -14.23 -8.45
CA MET A 310 -4.49 -15.10 -7.47
C MET A 310 -5.77 -14.46 -6.93
N TYR A 311 -5.75 -13.16 -6.68
CA TYR A 311 -6.96 -12.44 -6.23
C TYR A 311 -8.00 -12.35 -7.35
N ASP A 312 -7.59 -12.28 -8.63
CA ASP A 312 -8.50 -12.40 -9.77
C ASP A 312 -9.17 -13.78 -9.79
N LEU A 313 -8.42 -14.87 -9.57
CA LEU A 313 -8.98 -16.22 -9.45
C LEU A 313 -9.93 -16.35 -8.26
N LEU A 314 -9.62 -15.75 -7.12
CA LEU A 314 -10.49 -15.71 -5.94
C LEU A 314 -11.81 -15.00 -6.26
N TYR A 315 -11.72 -13.83 -6.91
CA TYR A 315 -12.88 -13.05 -7.35
C TYR A 315 -13.78 -13.83 -8.30
N GLU A 316 -13.21 -14.50 -9.32
CA GLU A 316 -13.94 -15.34 -10.26
C GLU A 316 -14.65 -16.52 -9.54
N ARG A 317 -13.97 -17.19 -8.61
CA ARG A 317 -14.51 -18.30 -7.83
C ARG A 317 -15.63 -17.89 -6.89
N LEU A 318 -15.61 -16.67 -6.42
CA LEU A 318 -16.65 -16.08 -5.59
C LEU A 318 -17.76 -15.39 -6.43
N GLY A 319 -17.88 -15.75 -7.72
CA GLY A 319 -18.98 -15.31 -8.60
C GLY A 319 -18.84 -13.90 -9.12
N ASN A 320 -17.61 -13.37 -9.20
CA ASN A 320 -17.32 -11.97 -9.60
C ASN A 320 -18.02 -10.95 -8.68
N ASP A 321 -18.06 -11.24 -7.39
CA ASP A 321 -18.65 -10.39 -6.36
C ASP A 321 -17.56 -9.94 -5.39
N LEU A 322 -17.18 -8.65 -5.48
CA LEU A 322 -16.09 -8.10 -4.66
C LEU A 322 -16.45 -8.06 -3.17
N ARG A 323 -17.73 -7.94 -2.82
CA ARG A 323 -18.19 -8.06 -1.44
C ARG A 323 -17.91 -9.45 -0.87
N GLN A 324 -18.16 -10.51 -1.66
CA GLN A 324 -17.85 -11.87 -1.23
C GLN A 324 -16.34 -12.08 -1.01
N VAL A 325 -15.49 -11.42 -1.82
CA VAL A 325 -14.03 -11.42 -1.60
C VAL A 325 -13.69 -10.75 -0.26
N VAL A 326 -14.25 -9.59 0.04
CA VAL A 326 -14.04 -8.89 1.32
C VAL A 326 -14.50 -9.76 2.50
N GLU A 327 -15.67 -10.37 2.41
CA GLU A 327 -16.20 -11.24 3.48
C GLU A 327 -15.35 -12.52 3.65
N PHE A 328 -14.87 -13.11 2.56
CA PHE A 328 -13.93 -14.23 2.59
C PHE A 328 -12.63 -13.85 3.31
N LEU A 329 -12.03 -12.71 2.94
CA LEU A 329 -10.76 -12.26 3.53
C LEU A 329 -10.90 -11.92 5.01
N LYS A 330 -12.07 -11.47 5.48
CA LYS A 330 -12.36 -11.29 6.92
C LYS A 330 -12.34 -12.60 7.71
N GLN A 331 -12.53 -13.73 7.04
CA GLN A 331 -12.55 -15.05 7.69
C GLN A 331 -11.16 -15.69 7.77
N VAL A 332 -10.13 -15.12 7.13
CA VAL A 332 -8.75 -15.59 7.26
C VAL A 332 -8.36 -15.53 8.73
N PRO A 333 -7.99 -16.65 9.36
CA PRO A 333 -7.72 -16.69 10.79
C PRO A 333 -6.57 -15.74 11.17
N ALA A 334 -6.70 -15.03 12.27
CA ALA A 334 -5.64 -14.17 12.81
C ALA A 334 -4.36 -14.94 13.19
N THR A 335 -4.48 -16.27 13.39
CA THR A 335 -3.37 -17.20 13.65
C THR A 335 -2.70 -17.68 12.37
N GLU A 336 -3.27 -17.41 11.19
CA GLU A 336 -2.67 -17.80 9.91
C GLU A 336 -1.38 -17.02 9.69
N GLN A 337 -0.27 -17.72 9.61
CA GLN A 337 1.04 -17.10 9.43
C GLN A 337 1.26 -16.59 8.01
N GLU A 338 0.57 -17.21 7.04
CA GLU A 338 0.67 -16.87 5.62
C GLU A 338 -0.75 -16.75 5.02
N PRO A 339 -1.38 -15.56 5.12
CA PRO A 339 -2.74 -15.33 4.58
C PRO A 339 -2.88 -15.73 3.11
N PHE A 340 -1.84 -15.49 2.34
CA PHE A 340 -1.76 -15.88 0.94
C PHE A 340 -1.88 -17.41 0.76
N SER A 341 -1.14 -18.19 1.52
CA SER A 341 -1.20 -19.66 1.47
C SER A 341 -2.59 -20.20 1.86
N TYR A 342 -3.32 -19.48 2.71
CA TYR A 342 -4.72 -19.81 3.03
C TYR A 342 -5.60 -19.69 1.77
N ILE A 343 -5.44 -18.61 1.02
CA ILE A 343 -6.19 -18.40 -0.24
C ILE A 343 -5.80 -19.47 -1.27
N GLU A 344 -4.51 -19.78 -1.44
CA GLU A 344 -4.05 -20.83 -2.36
C GLU A 344 -4.66 -22.20 -2.04
N ARG A 345 -4.66 -22.60 -0.76
CA ARG A 345 -5.29 -23.87 -0.32
C ARG A 345 -6.77 -23.87 -0.67
N TRP A 346 -7.51 -22.82 -0.33
CA TRP A 346 -8.93 -22.72 -0.63
C TRP A 346 -9.22 -22.81 -2.13
N LEU A 347 -8.42 -22.13 -2.96
CA LEU A 347 -8.55 -22.19 -4.43
C LEU A 347 -8.27 -23.60 -4.97
N ALA A 348 -7.30 -24.31 -4.41
CA ALA A 348 -6.98 -25.69 -4.80
C ALA A 348 -8.11 -26.65 -4.43
N GLU A 349 -8.67 -26.52 -3.25
CA GLU A 349 -9.75 -27.38 -2.73
C GLU A 349 -11.08 -27.17 -3.46
N THR A 350 -11.42 -25.93 -3.77
CA THR A 350 -12.62 -25.59 -4.57
C THR A 350 -12.53 -26.04 -6.03
N ARG A 351 -11.31 -26.27 -6.54
CA ARG A 351 -11.08 -26.84 -7.87
C ARG A 351 -11.46 -28.31 -7.95
N THR A 352 -11.34 -29.05 -6.84
CA THR A 352 -11.61 -30.49 -6.75
C THR A 352 -13.04 -30.81 -6.30
N GLY A 353 -13.90 -29.84 -6.06
CA GLY A 353 -15.30 -30.04 -5.66
C GLY A 353 -15.48 -30.49 -4.20
N VAL A 354 -14.48 -30.32 -3.33
CA VAL A 354 -14.46 -30.85 -1.94
C VAL A 354 -15.02 -29.83 -0.92
N PHE A 355 -15.30 -28.57 -1.29
CA PHE A 355 -15.86 -27.59 -0.36
C PHE A 355 -17.36 -27.38 -0.50
N SER A 356 -18.11 -27.69 0.55
CA SER A 356 -19.40 -27.05 0.85
C SER A 356 -19.12 -25.67 1.47
N SER A 357 -19.80 -24.62 0.99
CA SER A 357 -19.71 -23.26 1.51
C SER A 357 -19.79 -23.25 3.04
N PRO A 358 -18.98 -22.45 3.75
CA PRO A 358 -19.21 -22.20 5.18
C PRO A 358 -20.60 -21.57 5.34
N GLN A 359 -21.45 -22.17 6.19
CA GLN A 359 -22.75 -21.66 6.59
C GLN A 359 -22.61 -20.44 7.48
#